data_c7d0525f6fa4abe0d11428b99c54006d
#
_entry.id   c7d0525f6fa4abe0d11428b99c54006d
#
_cell.length_a   1.000
_cell.length_b   1.000
_cell.length_c   1.000
_cell.angle_alpha   90.00
_cell.angle_beta   90.00
_cell.angle_gamma   90.00
#
_symmetry.space_group_name_H-M   'P 1'
#
loop_
_entity.id
_entity.type
_entity.pdbx_description
1 polymer ?
#
loop_
_entity_poly.entity_id
_entity_poly.type
_entity_poly.pdbx_seq_one_letter_code
_entity_poly.pdbx_strand_id
1 'polypeptide(L)'
;NQAFTAEEQAVIRLKTSSNQYPVNLGVECTDRDTEDYVYIPSFQEMTEELYGYEELGIFSYSRFSTPSDYASAKGVYTSDLEETGQYSGLYLLRTGPEYVKSFTFFVKFDGYALNPYYVNSPSTGVRVCMKIDNPASQE
;
A
#
# COMPACT_ATOMS: atom_id res chain seq x y z
N ASN A 1 -22.80 10.71 -6.94
CA ASN A 1 -21.86 9.85 -7.70
C ASN A 1 -21.47 8.70 -6.80
N GLN A 2 -21.88 7.49 -7.16
CA GLN A 2 -21.41 6.25 -6.53
C GLN A 2 -20.11 5.84 -7.24
N ALA A 3 -19.08 5.50 -6.47
CA ALA A 3 -17.81 5.02 -7.01
C ALA A 3 -17.93 3.60 -7.60
N PHE A 4 -18.91 2.82 -7.12
CA PHE A 4 -19.14 1.42 -7.51
C PHE A 4 -20.62 1.19 -7.80
N THR A 5 -20.92 0.33 -8.78
CA THR A 5 -22.27 -0.18 -9.05
C THR A 5 -22.75 -1.12 -7.93
N ALA A 6 -24.03 -1.48 -7.91
CA ALA A 6 -24.57 -2.41 -6.92
C ALA A 6 -23.94 -3.82 -7.06
N GLU A 7 -23.67 -4.26 -8.28
CA GLU A 7 -23.02 -5.53 -8.58
C GLU A 7 -21.57 -5.54 -8.08
N GLU A 8 -20.82 -4.46 -8.31
CA GLU A 8 -19.45 -4.33 -7.81
C GLU A 8 -19.41 -4.29 -6.27
N GLN A 9 -20.35 -3.57 -5.64
CA GLN A 9 -20.45 -3.54 -4.19
C GLN A 9 -20.77 -4.91 -3.59
N ALA A 10 -21.54 -5.73 -4.28
CA ALA A 10 -21.93 -7.05 -3.81
C ALA A 10 -20.75 -8.03 -3.70
N VAL A 11 -19.66 -7.80 -4.42
CA VAL A 11 -18.44 -8.65 -4.39
C VAL A 11 -17.33 -8.11 -3.49
N ILE A 12 -17.43 -6.85 -3.02
CA ILE A 12 -16.48 -6.27 -2.09
C ILE A 12 -16.76 -6.82 -0.68
N ARG A 13 -15.72 -7.28 -0.02
CA ARG A 13 -15.83 -7.89 1.33
C ARG A 13 -15.12 -7.05 2.38
N LEU A 14 -15.68 -7.10 3.58
CA LEU A 14 -15.00 -6.59 4.77
C LEU A 14 -13.70 -7.38 4.96
N LYS A 15 -12.61 -6.67 5.19
CA LYS A 15 -11.32 -7.25 5.48
C LYS A 15 -10.84 -6.78 6.85
N THR A 16 -10.55 -7.73 7.74
CA THR A 16 -9.73 -7.48 8.92
C THR A 16 -8.27 -7.46 8.50
N SER A 17 -7.61 -6.36 8.76
CA SER A 17 -6.22 -6.14 8.37
C SER A 17 -5.37 -5.90 9.61
N SER A 18 -4.32 -6.72 9.77
CA SER A 18 -3.31 -6.50 10.80
C SER A 18 -2.42 -5.32 10.44
N ASN A 19 -2.12 -4.49 11.45
CA ASN A 19 -1.15 -3.41 11.34
C ASN A 19 0.21 -3.82 11.90
N GLN A 20 0.39 -5.10 12.24
CA GLN A 20 1.62 -5.62 12.81
C GLN A 20 2.78 -5.46 11.83
N TYR A 21 3.93 -5.19 12.41
CA TYR A 21 5.20 -5.16 11.71
C TYR A 21 5.88 -6.53 11.85
N PRO A 22 6.56 -7.02 10.83
CA PRO A 22 7.33 -8.25 10.96
C PRO A 22 8.34 -8.13 12.11
N VAL A 23 8.25 -9.03 13.06
CA VAL A 23 9.03 -9.07 14.33
C VAL A 23 10.55 -9.00 14.11
N ASN A 24 11.01 -9.33 12.93
CA ASN A 24 12.43 -9.42 12.56
C ASN A 24 13.14 -8.07 12.46
N LEU A 25 12.42 -6.96 12.44
CA LEU A 25 13.02 -5.63 12.24
C LEU A 25 13.12 -4.80 13.51
N GLY A 26 12.67 -5.34 14.66
CA GLY A 26 12.83 -4.70 15.97
C GLY A 26 12.11 -3.35 16.11
N VAL A 27 11.10 -3.09 15.28
CA VAL A 27 10.27 -1.89 15.36
C VAL A 27 8.90 -2.29 15.88
N GLU A 28 8.50 -1.72 17.01
CA GLU A 28 7.15 -1.86 17.53
C GLU A 28 6.21 -0.97 16.72
N CYS A 29 5.10 -1.55 16.26
CA CYS A 29 4.05 -0.85 15.55
C CYS A 29 2.77 -0.83 16.37
N THR A 30 1.98 0.21 16.18
CA THR A 30 0.66 0.32 16.82
C THR A 30 -0.26 -0.78 16.32
N ASP A 31 -0.53 -1.74 17.19
CA ASP A 31 -1.31 -2.92 16.92
C ASP A 31 -2.80 -2.69 17.14
N ARG A 32 -3.46 -2.18 16.13
CA ARG A 32 -4.92 -2.31 16.09
C ARG A 32 -5.29 -2.86 14.73
N ASP A 33 -5.88 -4.04 14.74
CA ASP A 33 -6.56 -4.55 13.58
C ASP A 33 -7.67 -3.57 13.19
N THR A 34 -7.81 -3.34 11.90
CA THR A 34 -8.89 -2.54 11.34
C THR A 34 -9.76 -3.41 10.44
N GLU A 35 -11.04 -3.09 10.41
CA GLU A 35 -12.01 -3.75 9.53
C GLU A 35 -12.52 -2.73 8.53
N ASP A 36 -12.17 -2.91 7.26
CA ASP A 36 -12.47 -1.97 6.20
C ASP A 36 -12.86 -2.70 4.90
N TYR A 37 -13.80 -2.11 4.16
CA TYR A 37 -14.13 -2.52 2.79
C TYR A 37 -13.11 -1.99 1.78
N VAL A 38 -12.60 -0.80 2.04
CA VAL A 38 -11.59 -0.11 1.23
C VAL A 38 -10.48 0.32 2.19
N TYR A 39 -9.25 -0.07 1.92
CA TYR A 39 -8.15 0.12 2.84
C TYR A 39 -6.85 0.52 2.13
N ILE A 40 -5.90 1.03 2.91
CA ILE A 40 -4.52 1.25 2.48
C ILE A 40 -3.73 -0.01 2.85
N PRO A 41 -2.87 -0.57 1.98
CA PRO A 41 -2.13 -1.78 2.29
C PRO A 41 -1.20 -1.57 3.48
N SER A 42 -1.05 -2.62 4.30
CA SER A 42 -0.06 -2.64 5.38
C SER A 42 1.33 -2.95 4.83
N PHE A 43 2.34 -2.73 5.66
CA PHE A 43 3.70 -3.15 5.34
C PHE A 43 3.80 -4.66 5.12
N GLN A 44 3.16 -5.45 5.99
CA GLN A 44 3.15 -6.91 5.87
C GLN A 44 2.55 -7.35 4.53
N GLU A 45 1.40 -6.80 4.14
CA GLU A 45 0.75 -7.14 2.87
C GLU A 45 1.63 -6.82 1.66
N MET A 46 2.45 -5.76 1.73
CA MET A 46 3.35 -5.36 0.65
C MET A 46 4.66 -6.17 0.60
N THR A 47 4.88 -7.06 1.56
CA THR A 47 6.06 -7.93 1.66
C THR A 47 5.72 -9.41 1.67
N GLU A 48 4.45 -9.78 1.58
CA GLU A 48 4.03 -11.19 1.52
C GLU A 48 4.16 -11.75 0.11
N GLU A 49 4.87 -12.87 -0.02
CA GLU A 49 5.01 -13.61 -1.27
C GLU A 49 3.67 -14.09 -1.84
N LEU A 50 2.69 -14.34 -0.96
CA LEU A 50 1.33 -14.75 -1.34
C LEU A 50 0.66 -13.73 -2.29
N TYR A 51 0.99 -12.45 -2.17
CA TYR A 51 0.50 -11.38 -3.04
C TYR A 51 1.45 -11.07 -4.21
N GLY A 52 2.48 -11.89 -4.41
CA GLY A 52 3.45 -11.70 -5.47
C GLY A 52 4.52 -10.64 -5.18
N TYR A 53 4.68 -10.27 -3.92
CA TYR A 53 5.73 -9.35 -3.51
C TYR A 53 6.96 -10.07 -3.02
N GLU A 54 8.12 -9.53 -3.33
CA GLU A 54 9.39 -10.04 -2.85
C GLU A 54 9.68 -9.56 -1.43
N GLU A 55 10.59 -10.28 -0.77
CA GLU A 55 10.98 -10.07 0.62
C GLU A 55 11.42 -8.64 0.93
N LEU A 56 11.38 -8.34 2.21
CA LEU A 56 11.68 -7.05 2.81
C LEU A 56 13.06 -6.51 2.44
N GLY A 57 13.12 -5.24 2.04
CA GLY A 57 14.38 -4.56 1.76
C GLY A 57 14.93 -4.79 0.36
N ILE A 58 14.29 -5.65 -0.41
CA ILE A 58 14.66 -5.90 -1.79
C ILE A 58 13.87 -4.97 -2.71
N PHE A 59 14.53 -4.48 -3.71
CA PHE A 59 13.95 -3.79 -4.84
C PHE A 59 12.96 -4.73 -5.55
N SER A 60 11.70 -4.33 -5.67
CA SER A 60 10.70 -5.14 -6.36
C SER A 60 9.82 -4.32 -7.28
N TYR A 61 9.88 -4.66 -8.56
CA TYR A 61 9.03 -4.06 -9.59
C TYR A 61 7.53 -4.31 -9.35
N SER A 62 7.18 -5.38 -8.65
CA SER A 62 5.78 -5.72 -8.34
C SER A 62 5.10 -4.70 -7.40
N ARG A 63 5.88 -3.88 -6.70
CA ARG A 63 5.39 -2.81 -5.83
C ARG A 63 5.21 -1.47 -6.55
N PHE A 64 5.60 -1.37 -7.80
CA PHE A 64 5.44 -0.12 -8.55
C PHE A 64 3.98 0.27 -8.67
N SER A 65 3.73 1.56 -8.58
CA SER A 65 2.40 2.12 -8.76
C SER A 65 2.50 3.42 -9.53
N THR A 66 1.99 3.41 -10.75
CA THR A 66 1.84 4.64 -11.54
C THR A 66 0.74 5.48 -10.90
N PRO A 67 1.03 6.72 -10.49
CA PRO A 67 0.00 7.60 -9.96
C PRO A 67 -1.00 7.97 -11.05
N SER A 68 -2.25 8.18 -10.64
CA SER A 68 -3.26 8.72 -11.54
C SER A 68 -2.91 10.17 -11.96
N ASP A 69 -3.50 10.64 -13.05
CA ASP A 69 -3.34 12.03 -13.51
C ASP A 69 -3.71 13.04 -12.42
N TYR A 70 -4.74 12.72 -11.62
CA TYR A 70 -5.13 13.54 -10.48
C TYR A 70 -4.04 13.58 -9.41
N ALA A 71 -3.47 12.44 -9.03
CA ALA A 71 -2.41 12.38 -8.03
C ALA A 71 -1.15 13.12 -8.52
N SER A 72 -0.79 12.97 -9.78
CA SER A 72 0.31 13.67 -10.41
C SER A 72 0.07 15.19 -10.43
N ALA A 73 -1.13 15.63 -10.78
CA ALA A 73 -1.51 17.06 -10.75
C ALA A 73 -1.52 17.63 -9.31
N LYS A 74 -1.67 16.80 -8.29
CA LYS A 74 -1.57 17.17 -6.86
C LYS A 74 -0.15 17.16 -6.31
N GLY A 75 0.84 16.80 -7.13
CA GLY A 75 2.25 16.88 -6.77
C GLY A 75 2.83 15.60 -6.14
N VAL A 76 2.19 14.44 -6.35
CA VAL A 76 2.82 13.17 -5.97
C VAL A 76 4.16 13.04 -6.68
N TYR A 77 5.19 12.78 -5.90
CA TYR A 77 6.53 12.59 -6.46
C TYR A 77 6.59 11.31 -7.30
N THR A 78 7.11 11.45 -8.50
CA THR A 78 7.35 10.35 -9.43
C THR A 78 8.81 10.34 -9.86
N SER A 79 9.35 9.16 -10.10
CA SER A 79 10.64 9.00 -10.75
C SER A 79 10.49 8.12 -11.98
N ASP A 80 11.16 8.53 -13.02
CA ASP A 80 11.38 7.69 -14.19
C ASP A 80 12.54 6.74 -13.86
N LEU A 81 12.27 5.45 -13.91
CA LEU A 81 13.31 4.45 -13.81
C LEU A 81 13.80 4.17 -15.23
N GLU A 82 14.90 4.79 -15.59
CA GLU A 82 15.53 4.66 -16.93
C GLU A 82 15.68 3.20 -17.38
N GLU A 83 15.87 2.28 -16.42
CA GLU A 83 16.03 0.85 -16.68
C GLU A 83 14.73 0.17 -17.15
N THR A 84 13.57 0.69 -16.78
CA THR A 84 12.26 0.06 -17.06
C THR A 84 11.36 0.89 -17.94
N GLY A 85 11.64 2.17 -18.10
CA GLY A 85 10.76 3.13 -18.76
C GLY A 85 9.41 3.31 -18.04
N GLN A 86 9.32 2.92 -16.77
CA GLN A 86 8.11 3.01 -15.97
C GLN A 86 8.20 4.17 -15.00
N TYR A 87 7.13 4.96 -14.97
CA TYR A 87 6.94 5.98 -13.93
C TYR A 87 6.31 5.34 -12.71
N SER A 88 6.99 5.43 -11.57
CA SER A 88 6.45 5.00 -10.28
C SER A 88 6.40 6.15 -9.29
N GLY A 89 5.33 6.22 -8.51
CA GLY A 89 5.12 7.23 -7.48
C GLY A 89 5.36 6.70 -6.07
N LEU A 90 5.54 7.63 -5.14
CA LEU A 90 5.55 7.33 -3.71
C LEU A 90 4.12 7.10 -3.23
N TYR A 91 3.90 6.07 -2.40
CA TYR A 91 2.61 5.89 -1.73
C TYR A 91 2.77 5.39 -0.31
N LEU A 92 1.87 5.86 0.56
CA LEU A 92 1.86 5.54 1.99
C LEU A 92 1.32 4.13 2.23
N LEU A 93 1.85 3.51 3.29
CA LEU A 93 1.31 2.29 3.88
C LEU A 93 0.53 2.63 5.16
N ARG A 94 -0.35 1.72 5.58
CA ARG A 94 -1.12 1.87 6.82
C ARG A 94 -0.24 1.68 8.06
N THR A 95 0.75 0.83 7.98
CA THR A 95 1.67 0.51 9.07
C THR A 95 2.61 1.67 9.35
N GLY A 96 2.69 2.08 10.61
CA GLY A 96 3.60 3.13 11.07
C GLY A 96 4.32 2.73 12.36
N PRO A 97 5.48 3.33 12.66
CA PRO A 97 6.21 3.08 13.88
C PRO A 97 5.44 3.63 15.10
N GLU A 98 5.36 2.84 16.19
CA GLU A 98 4.62 3.22 17.39
C GLU A 98 5.16 4.47 18.07
N TYR A 99 6.48 4.64 18.05
CA TYR A 99 7.17 5.74 18.74
C TYR A 99 7.02 7.10 18.06
N VAL A 100 6.55 7.16 16.80
CA VAL A 100 6.35 8.43 16.07
C VAL A 100 5.05 8.44 15.28
N LYS A 101 3.99 8.95 15.90
CA LYS A 101 2.63 8.99 15.31
C LYS A 101 2.47 9.81 14.02
N SER A 102 3.44 10.66 13.72
CA SER A 102 3.44 11.46 12.49
C SER A 102 4.12 10.78 11.31
N PHE A 103 4.62 9.57 11.50
CA PHE A 103 5.28 8.78 10.47
C PHE A 103 4.46 7.53 10.12
N THR A 104 4.53 7.14 8.87
CA THR A 104 4.13 5.82 8.39
C THR A 104 5.19 5.29 7.43
N PHE A 105 5.16 4.00 7.18
CA PHE A 105 5.99 3.45 6.11
C PHE A 105 5.42 3.83 4.75
N PHE A 106 6.26 3.83 3.75
CA PHE A 106 5.87 4.12 2.38
C PHE A 106 6.65 3.24 1.40
N VAL A 107 6.08 3.05 0.23
CA VAL A 107 6.78 2.44 -0.89
C VAL A 107 7.37 3.55 -1.73
N LYS A 108 8.69 3.45 -1.98
CA LYS A 108 9.40 4.36 -2.86
C LYS A 108 9.10 4.07 -4.33
N PHE A 109 9.45 5.01 -5.19
CA PHE A 109 9.40 4.86 -6.63
C PHE A 109 10.21 3.67 -7.17
N ASP A 110 11.23 3.21 -6.44
CA ASP A 110 12.05 2.03 -6.75
C ASP A 110 11.50 0.73 -6.16
N GLY A 111 10.30 0.73 -5.57
CA GLY A 111 9.69 -0.45 -4.98
C GLY A 111 10.18 -0.80 -3.57
N TYR A 112 11.03 0.02 -2.99
CA TYR A 112 11.56 -0.20 -1.64
C TYR A 112 10.59 0.28 -0.56
N ALA A 113 10.25 -0.59 0.41
CA ALA A 113 9.13 -0.38 1.34
C ALA A 113 9.51 -0.08 2.81
N LEU A 114 10.75 0.30 3.11
CA LEU A 114 11.29 0.28 4.49
C LEU A 114 11.42 1.61 5.21
N ASN A 115 11.21 2.74 4.55
CA ASN A 115 11.48 4.02 5.20
C ASN A 115 10.23 4.63 5.83
N PRO A 116 10.29 5.09 7.09
CA PRO A 116 9.24 5.91 7.65
C PRO A 116 9.26 7.32 7.04
N TYR A 117 8.09 7.85 6.73
CA TYR A 117 7.92 9.19 6.18
C TYR A 117 6.71 9.89 6.80
N TYR A 118 6.67 11.21 6.68
CA TYR A 118 5.58 12.01 7.24
C TYR A 118 4.24 11.68 6.57
N VAL A 119 3.22 11.39 7.39
CA VAL A 119 1.86 11.07 6.90
C VAL A 119 1.19 12.23 6.18
N ASN A 120 1.63 13.47 6.40
CA ASN A 120 1.10 14.68 5.80
C ASN A 120 1.94 15.23 4.65
N SER A 121 2.85 14.42 4.11
CA SER A 121 3.66 14.86 2.97
C SER A 121 2.81 15.04 1.72
N PRO A 122 2.83 16.22 1.10
CA PRO A 122 2.04 16.50 -0.11
C PRO A 122 2.56 15.76 -1.35
N SER A 123 3.79 15.23 -1.28
CA SER A 123 4.42 14.50 -2.39
C SER A 123 4.15 12.99 -2.37
N THR A 124 3.35 12.50 -1.43
CA THR A 124 3.08 11.08 -1.26
C THR A 124 1.63 10.75 -1.63
N GLY A 125 1.45 9.73 -2.46
CA GLY A 125 0.13 9.25 -2.86
C GLY A 125 -0.47 8.24 -1.87
N VAL A 126 -1.69 7.84 -2.18
CA VAL A 126 -2.41 6.78 -1.47
C VAL A 126 -2.77 5.70 -2.49
N ARG A 127 -2.40 4.46 -2.21
CA ARG A 127 -2.83 3.29 -2.97
C ARG A 127 -3.98 2.62 -2.23
N VAL A 128 -5.13 2.52 -2.91
CA VAL A 128 -6.33 1.93 -2.33
C VAL A 128 -6.42 0.46 -2.73
N CYS A 129 -6.78 -0.38 -1.76
CA CYS A 129 -6.98 -1.82 -1.92
C CYS A 129 -8.38 -2.23 -1.46
N MET A 130 -8.87 -3.34 -2.02
CA MET A 130 -10.15 -3.97 -1.67
C MET A 130 -9.98 -5.47 -1.68
N LYS A 131 -10.71 -6.17 -0.79
CA LYS A 131 -10.88 -7.61 -0.88
C LYS A 131 -12.09 -7.90 -1.76
N ILE A 132 -11.90 -8.68 -2.80
CA ILE A 132 -12.95 -9.08 -3.73
C ILE A 132 -13.11 -10.60 -3.65
N ASP A 133 -14.35 -11.09 -3.55
CA ASP A 133 -14.61 -12.52 -3.73
C ASP A 133 -14.36 -12.91 -5.19
N ASN A 134 -13.57 -13.96 -5.36
CA ASN A 134 -13.43 -14.58 -6.68
C ASN A 134 -14.48 -15.69 -6.82
N PRO A 135 -15.52 -15.52 -7.62
CA PRO A 135 -16.55 -16.55 -7.81
C PRO A 135 -15.98 -17.85 -8.41
N ALA A 136 -14.85 -17.80 -9.10
CA ALA A 136 -14.19 -18.97 -9.68
C ALA A 136 -13.46 -19.86 -8.66
N SER A 137 -13.34 -19.46 -7.41
CA SER A 137 -12.69 -20.25 -6.35
C SER A 137 -13.65 -21.11 -5.52
N GLN A 138 -14.94 -21.20 -5.94
CA GLN A 138 -15.99 -21.98 -5.25
C GLN A 138 -16.35 -23.30 -5.96
N GLU A 139 -15.52 -23.77 -6.90
CA GLU A 139 -15.66 -25.10 -7.51
C GLU A 139 -14.74 -26.13 -6.86
#